data_2ed75bbd0d4c6579148c18eb769c2d77
#
_entry.id   2ed75bbd0d4c6579148c18eb769c2d77
#
_cell.length_a   1.000
_cell.length_b   1.000
_cell.length_c   1.000
_cell.angle_alpha   90.00
_cell.angle_beta   90.00
_cell.angle_gamma   90.00
#
_symmetry.space_group_name_H-M   'P 1'
#
loop_
_entity.id
_entity.type
_entity.pdbx_description
1 polymer ?
#
loop_
_entity_poly.entity_id
_entity_poly.type
_entity_poly.pdbx_seq_one_letter_code
_entity_poly.pdbx_strand_id
1 'polypeptide(L)'
;MTDPSNASRTMLYNIHTLEWDNELLELINVPKKILPNVISSSQKIGVVQLESWDDEILISGIAGDQQAALFGQLCFGPGEVKNTYGTGCFCVMNTGNTPVQSKNKMLTTIAWQLDGETTYALEGSV
;
A
#
# COMPACT_ATOMS: atom_id res chain seq x y z
N MET A 1 -3.84 -4.58 12.12
CA MET A 1 -3.08 -5.02 10.94
C MET A 1 -3.14 -3.94 9.88
N THR A 2 -2.19 -3.90 8.96
CA THR A 2 -2.15 -3.04 7.77
C THR A 2 -1.50 -3.81 6.63
N ASP A 3 -1.46 -3.25 5.41
CA ASP A 3 -0.77 -3.85 4.28
C ASP A 3 0.43 -2.98 3.82
N PRO A 4 1.32 -3.48 2.94
CA PRO A 4 2.48 -2.73 2.49
C PRO A 4 2.12 -1.45 1.73
N SER A 5 0.98 -1.39 1.01
CA SER A 5 0.58 -0.18 0.29
C SER A 5 0.26 0.98 1.25
N ASN A 6 -0.41 0.71 2.36
CA ASN A 6 -0.63 1.68 3.43
C ASN A 6 0.65 1.97 4.22
N ALA A 7 1.39 0.92 4.63
CA ALA A 7 2.60 1.06 5.43
C ALA A 7 3.64 1.94 4.73
N SER A 8 3.84 1.79 3.41
CA SER A 8 4.78 2.57 2.61
C SER A 8 4.47 4.08 2.58
N ARG A 9 3.25 4.50 2.96
CA ARG A 9 2.83 5.90 3.01
C ARG A 9 3.08 6.57 4.36
N THR A 10 3.54 5.82 5.35
CA THR A 10 3.76 6.34 6.72
C THR A 10 5.08 7.06 6.91
N MET A 11 6.02 6.96 5.97
CA MET A 11 7.44 7.36 6.10
C MET A 11 8.20 6.57 7.19
N LEU A 12 7.66 5.49 7.70
CA LEU A 12 8.25 4.65 8.75
C LEU A 12 8.56 3.24 8.25
N TYR A 13 8.07 2.91 7.07
CA TYR A 13 8.19 1.58 6.47
C TYR A 13 9.27 1.59 5.38
N ASN A 14 10.24 0.71 5.50
CA ASN A 14 11.31 0.56 4.52
C ASN A 14 10.81 -0.31 3.36
N ILE A 15 10.62 0.31 2.20
CA ILE A 15 10.08 -0.36 1.00
C ILE A 15 11.05 -1.36 0.37
N HIS A 16 12.32 -1.35 0.77
CA HIS A 16 13.33 -2.28 0.26
C HIS A 16 13.44 -3.53 1.13
N THR A 17 13.36 -3.38 2.46
CA THR A 17 13.40 -4.50 3.41
C THR A 17 12.02 -5.05 3.73
N LEU A 18 10.96 -4.33 3.40
CA LEU A 18 9.55 -4.64 3.70
C LEU A 18 9.29 -4.77 5.21
N GLU A 19 9.92 -3.89 5.98
CA GLU A 19 9.81 -3.85 7.44
C GLU A 19 9.69 -2.41 7.95
N TRP A 20 9.20 -2.24 9.18
CA TRP A 20 9.26 -0.98 9.88
C TRP A 20 10.71 -0.58 10.12
N ASP A 21 11.11 0.61 9.68
CA ASP A 21 12.49 1.10 9.72
C ASP A 21 12.86 1.59 11.12
N ASN A 22 13.78 0.88 11.77
CA ASN A 22 14.16 1.19 13.14
C ASN A 22 14.85 2.56 13.27
N GLU A 23 15.64 2.98 12.28
CA GLU A 23 16.31 4.29 12.31
C GLU A 23 15.29 5.43 12.22
N LEU A 24 14.30 5.31 11.32
CA LEU A 24 13.22 6.29 11.21
C LEU A 24 12.34 6.34 12.45
N LEU A 25 12.06 5.18 13.04
CA LEU A 25 11.29 5.11 14.29
C LEU A 25 12.01 5.80 15.45
N GLU A 26 13.33 5.62 15.58
CA GLU A 26 14.14 6.30 16.58
C GLU A 26 14.19 7.80 16.33
N LEU A 27 14.40 8.22 15.08
CA LEU A 27 14.51 9.64 14.70
C LEU A 27 13.27 10.45 15.09
N ILE A 28 12.08 9.88 14.93
CA ILE A 28 10.82 10.58 15.27
C ILE A 28 10.19 10.09 16.59
N ASN A 29 10.93 9.28 17.35
CA ASN A 29 10.55 8.78 18.67
C ASN A 29 9.21 8.02 18.68
N VAL A 30 9.00 7.12 17.72
CA VAL A 30 7.83 6.26 17.62
C VAL A 30 8.15 4.85 18.14
N PRO A 31 7.51 4.39 19.20
CA PRO A 31 7.75 3.03 19.70
C PRO A 31 7.25 1.96 18.73
N LYS A 32 8.12 1.04 18.31
CA LYS A 32 7.76 -0.06 17.38
C LYS A 32 6.54 -0.88 17.83
N LYS A 33 6.34 -1.02 19.15
CA LYS A 33 5.24 -1.80 19.74
C LYS A 33 3.83 -1.29 19.43
N ILE A 34 3.70 -0.02 19.02
CA ILE A 34 2.39 0.57 18.66
C ILE A 34 2.03 0.38 17.18
N LEU A 35 3.00 -0.06 16.38
CA LEU A 35 2.79 -0.23 14.95
C LEU A 35 2.04 -1.53 14.65
N PRO A 36 1.14 -1.53 13.65
CA PRO A 36 0.41 -2.73 13.27
C PRO A 36 1.32 -3.74 12.57
N ASN A 37 0.95 -5.01 12.63
CA ASN A 37 1.55 -6.02 11.77
C ASN A 37 1.22 -5.73 10.30
N VAL A 38 2.23 -5.77 9.45
CA VAL A 38 2.09 -5.64 8.00
C VAL A 38 1.86 -7.02 7.40
N ILE A 39 0.80 -7.15 6.61
CA ILE A 39 0.36 -8.40 6.01
C ILE A 39 0.17 -8.21 4.50
N SER A 40 0.07 -9.30 3.72
CA SER A 40 -0.23 -9.22 2.28
C SER A 40 -1.50 -8.40 2.02
N SER A 41 -1.53 -7.66 0.90
CA SER A 41 -2.70 -6.87 0.49
C SER A 41 -3.93 -7.73 0.23
N SER A 42 -3.74 -9.02 -0.09
CA SER A 42 -4.80 -10.03 -0.24
C SER A 42 -4.48 -11.27 0.57
N GLN A 43 -5.16 -11.43 1.71
CA GLN A 43 -5.14 -12.63 2.53
C GLN A 43 -6.31 -12.64 3.50
N LYS A 44 -6.65 -13.81 4.04
CA LYS A 44 -7.67 -13.91 5.09
C LYS A 44 -7.19 -13.20 6.36
N ILE A 45 -7.88 -12.11 6.72
CA ILE A 45 -7.56 -11.27 7.89
C ILE A 45 -8.44 -11.65 9.07
N GLY A 46 -9.72 -11.87 8.80
CA GLY A 46 -10.72 -12.17 9.83
C GLY A 46 -12.10 -12.32 9.23
N VAL A 47 -13.08 -12.41 10.11
CA VAL A 47 -14.50 -12.56 9.76
C VAL A 47 -15.28 -11.50 10.51
N VAL A 48 -16.23 -10.87 9.84
CA VAL A 48 -17.25 -10.03 10.45
C VAL A 48 -18.52 -10.84 10.57
N GLN A 49 -19.04 -10.94 11.79
CA GLN A 49 -20.34 -11.50 12.08
C GLN A 49 -21.15 -10.46 12.85
N LEU A 50 -22.30 -10.09 12.33
CA LEU A 50 -23.23 -9.17 12.98
C LEU A 50 -24.45 -9.96 13.40
N GLU A 51 -25.03 -9.62 14.56
CA GLU A 51 -26.25 -10.27 15.06
C GLU A 51 -27.45 -10.19 14.08
N SER A 52 -27.42 -9.19 13.19
CA SER A 52 -28.45 -8.97 12.17
C SER A 52 -28.18 -9.69 10.83
N TRP A 53 -27.10 -10.45 10.71
CA TRP A 53 -26.70 -11.13 9.48
C TRP A 53 -26.66 -12.64 9.70
N ASP A 54 -27.26 -13.37 8.77
CA ASP A 54 -27.27 -14.84 8.82
C ASP A 54 -25.92 -15.44 8.38
N ASP A 55 -25.12 -14.67 7.62
CA ASP A 55 -23.85 -15.11 7.04
C ASP A 55 -22.64 -14.38 7.65
N GLU A 56 -21.50 -15.07 7.69
CA GLU A 56 -20.20 -14.50 8.01
C GLU A 56 -19.61 -13.80 6.78
N ILE A 57 -19.11 -12.59 6.95
CA ILE A 57 -18.38 -11.87 5.89
C ILE A 57 -16.90 -11.93 6.14
N LEU A 58 -16.16 -12.49 5.18
CA LEU A 58 -14.71 -12.60 5.22
C LEU A 58 -14.06 -11.23 4.92
N ILE A 59 -13.17 -10.79 5.81
CA ILE A 59 -12.23 -9.71 5.51
C ILE A 59 -10.99 -10.34 4.90
N SER A 60 -10.73 -10.06 3.61
CA SER A 60 -9.68 -10.73 2.85
C SER A 60 -8.80 -9.80 2.01
N GLY A 61 -8.97 -8.49 2.14
CA GLY A 61 -8.15 -7.51 1.45
C GLY A 61 -8.05 -6.20 2.20
N ILE A 62 -6.90 -5.56 2.08
CA ILE A 62 -6.63 -4.22 2.59
C ILE A 62 -5.65 -3.54 1.64
N ALA A 63 -5.92 -2.29 1.27
CA ALA A 63 -5.05 -1.50 0.41
C ALA A 63 -5.27 0.00 0.63
N GLY A 64 -4.25 0.81 0.35
CA GLY A 64 -4.40 2.25 0.24
C GLY A 64 -5.35 2.60 -0.92
N ASP A 65 -6.14 3.66 -0.79
CA ASP A 65 -7.17 4.03 -1.76
C ASP A 65 -6.62 4.28 -3.17
N GLN A 66 -5.48 4.97 -3.28
CA GLN A 66 -4.83 5.25 -4.56
C GLN A 66 -4.25 3.99 -5.20
N GLN A 67 -3.74 3.07 -4.40
CA GLN A 67 -3.22 1.77 -4.84
C GLN A 67 -4.36 0.82 -5.23
N ALA A 68 -5.44 0.82 -4.45
CA ALA A 68 -6.65 0.09 -4.80
C ALA A 68 -7.26 0.59 -6.12
N ALA A 69 -7.23 1.92 -6.37
CA ALA A 69 -7.66 2.49 -7.64
C ALA A 69 -6.75 2.08 -8.81
N LEU A 70 -5.43 2.01 -8.62
CA LEU A 70 -4.48 1.51 -9.63
C LEU A 70 -4.82 0.06 -10.02
N PHE A 71 -5.06 -0.79 -9.03
CA PHE A 71 -5.46 -2.19 -9.22
C PHE A 71 -6.83 -2.28 -9.90
N GLY A 72 -7.82 -1.52 -9.43
CA GLY A 72 -9.18 -1.50 -9.97
C GLY A 72 -9.28 -0.96 -11.40
N GLN A 73 -8.32 -0.12 -11.83
CA GLN A 73 -8.17 0.35 -13.21
C GLN A 73 -7.36 -0.64 -14.08
N LEU A 74 -7.06 -1.83 -13.56
CA LEU A 74 -6.33 -2.90 -14.26
C LEU A 74 -4.91 -2.50 -14.71
N CYS A 75 -4.26 -1.58 -14.00
CA CYS A 75 -2.89 -1.16 -14.28
C CYS A 75 -1.89 -2.19 -13.72
N PHE A 76 -1.86 -3.40 -14.27
CA PHE A 76 -1.05 -4.51 -13.79
C PHE A 76 0.36 -4.55 -14.36
N GLY A 77 0.56 -3.93 -15.51
CA GLY A 77 1.84 -3.90 -16.22
C GLY A 77 2.69 -2.67 -15.89
N PRO A 78 4.05 -2.81 -15.89
CA PRO A 78 4.94 -1.67 -15.76
C PRO A 78 4.68 -0.60 -16.81
N GLY A 79 4.61 0.67 -16.39
CA GLY A 79 4.30 1.82 -17.23
C GLY A 79 2.81 2.13 -17.36
N GLU A 80 1.92 1.26 -16.89
CA GLU A 80 0.49 1.56 -16.84
C GLU A 80 0.18 2.56 -15.72
N VAL A 81 -0.71 3.51 -16.04
CA VAL A 81 -0.95 4.69 -15.21
C VAL A 81 -2.45 4.87 -14.99
N LYS A 82 -2.83 5.15 -13.76
CA LYS A 82 -4.14 5.70 -13.45
C LYS A 82 -4.01 7.16 -13.03
N ASN A 83 -5.03 7.94 -13.27
CA ASN A 83 -5.15 9.29 -12.75
C ASN A 83 -6.52 9.48 -12.10
N THR A 84 -6.51 9.93 -10.85
CA THR A 84 -7.74 10.21 -10.11
C THR A 84 -7.93 11.71 -10.01
N TYR A 85 -9.07 12.19 -10.50
CA TYR A 85 -9.50 13.57 -10.35
C TYR A 85 -10.60 13.66 -9.30
N GLY A 86 -10.31 14.33 -8.20
CA GLY A 86 -11.23 14.59 -7.10
C GLY A 86 -10.93 15.97 -6.51
N THR A 87 -10.95 16.10 -5.19
CA THR A 87 -10.48 17.29 -4.47
C THR A 87 -9.01 17.57 -4.77
N GLY A 88 -8.22 16.53 -4.99
CA GLY A 88 -6.85 16.55 -5.53
C GLY A 88 -6.74 15.67 -6.76
N CYS A 89 -5.66 15.83 -7.53
CA CYS A 89 -5.33 14.97 -8.66
C CYS A 89 -4.15 14.08 -8.27
N PHE A 90 -4.34 12.76 -8.42
CA PHE A 90 -3.34 11.76 -8.03
C PHE A 90 -3.04 10.82 -9.18
N CYS A 91 -1.83 10.96 -9.72
CA CYS A 91 -1.29 10.10 -10.77
C CYS A 91 -0.46 8.99 -10.12
N VAL A 92 -0.78 7.74 -10.41
CA VAL A 92 -0.01 6.58 -9.93
C VAL A 92 0.34 5.69 -11.11
N MET A 93 1.63 5.37 -11.24
CA MET A 93 2.18 4.54 -12.31
C MET A 93 2.79 3.27 -11.73
N ASN A 94 2.35 2.13 -12.22
CA ASN A 94 2.96 0.83 -11.92
C ASN A 94 4.41 0.79 -12.45
N THR A 95 5.37 0.40 -11.60
CA THR A 95 6.80 0.26 -11.99
C THR A 95 7.27 -1.19 -11.99
N GLY A 96 6.36 -2.14 -11.75
CA GLY A 96 6.68 -3.56 -11.66
C GLY A 96 7.31 -3.92 -10.30
N ASN A 97 8.17 -4.92 -10.31
CA ASN A 97 8.80 -5.49 -9.11
C ASN A 97 10.06 -4.75 -8.64
N THR A 98 10.37 -3.61 -9.22
CA THR A 98 11.56 -2.82 -8.88
C THR A 98 11.15 -1.42 -8.42
N PRO A 99 11.56 -0.98 -7.23
CA PRO A 99 11.33 0.39 -6.78
C PRO A 99 12.14 1.37 -7.63
N VAL A 100 11.47 2.33 -8.25
CA VAL A 100 12.08 3.35 -9.11
C VAL A 100 12.19 4.66 -8.36
N GLN A 101 13.39 5.21 -8.26
CA GLN A 101 13.58 6.54 -7.70
C GLN A 101 13.29 7.61 -8.76
N SER A 102 12.32 8.47 -8.49
CA SER A 102 11.97 9.56 -9.39
C SER A 102 13.01 10.67 -9.36
N LYS A 103 13.36 11.20 -10.54
CA LYS A 103 14.15 12.42 -10.69
C LYS A 103 13.29 13.69 -10.65
N ASN A 104 11.96 13.54 -10.65
CA ASN A 104 10.98 14.62 -10.77
C ASN A 104 10.09 14.76 -9.53
N LYS A 105 10.61 14.43 -8.35
CA LYS A 105 9.92 14.57 -7.05
C LYS A 105 8.63 13.73 -6.89
N MET A 106 8.44 12.70 -7.71
CA MET A 106 7.39 11.72 -7.45
C MET A 106 7.84 10.79 -6.32
N LEU A 107 6.88 10.28 -5.57
CA LEU A 107 7.13 9.37 -4.46
C LEU A 107 7.14 7.92 -4.96
N THR A 108 8.13 7.14 -4.51
CA THR A 108 8.11 5.69 -4.70
C THR A 108 7.27 5.07 -3.59
N THR A 109 6.35 4.22 -3.94
CA THR A 109 5.42 3.55 -3.01
C THR A 109 5.27 2.08 -3.40
N ILE A 110 4.70 1.28 -2.50
CA ILE A 110 4.27 -0.07 -2.83
C ILE A 110 2.85 0.00 -3.38
N ALA A 111 2.62 -0.57 -4.56
CA ALA A 111 1.30 -0.66 -5.16
C ALA A 111 0.46 -1.74 -4.46
N TRP A 112 1.00 -2.94 -4.32
CA TRP A 112 0.40 -4.07 -3.59
C TRP A 112 1.45 -5.15 -3.32
N GLN A 113 1.09 -6.07 -2.43
CA GLN A 113 1.79 -7.33 -2.25
C GLN A 113 0.79 -8.48 -2.35
N LEU A 114 1.01 -9.38 -3.31
CA LEU A 114 0.16 -10.54 -3.58
C LEU A 114 1.04 -11.78 -3.69
N ASP A 115 0.65 -12.85 -3.01
CA ASP A 115 1.35 -14.15 -3.06
C ASP A 115 2.86 -14.06 -2.78
N GLY A 116 3.27 -13.11 -1.93
CA GLY A 116 4.67 -12.85 -1.61
C GLY A 116 5.43 -11.97 -2.60
N GLU A 117 4.82 -11.62 -3.73
CA GLU A 117 5.39 -10.70 -4.71
C GLU A 117 4.96 -9.26 -4.45
N THR A 118 5.93 -8.35 -4.51
CA THR A 118 5.70 -6.91 -4.30
C THR A 118 5.76 -6.15 -5.61
N THR A 119 4.69 -5.42 -5.90
CA THR A 119 4.63 -4.48 -7.02
C THR A 119 4.78 -3.06 -6.48
N TYR A 120 5.63 -2.27 -7.15
CA TYR A 120 5.91 -0.88 -6.80
C TYR A 120 5.21 0.10 -7.74
N ALA A 121 5.10 1.34 -7.30
CA ALA A 121 4.56 2.42 -8.12
C ALA A 121 5.28 3.74 -7.86
N LEU A 122 5.18 4.65 -8.82
CA LEU A 122 5.48 6.08 -8.66
C LEU A 122 4.18 6.84 -8.51
N GLU A 123 4.14 7.71 -7.51
CA GLU A 123 2.97 8.55 -7.21
C GLU A 123 3.32 10.02 -7.27
N GLY A 124 2.49 10.79 -7.97
CA GLY A 124 2.55 12.25 -8.01
C GLY A 124 1.17 12.84 -7.74
N SER A 125 1.14 14.02 -7.11
CA SER A 125 -0.07 14.79 -6.86
C SER A 125 0.08 16.22 -7.39
N VAL A 126 -1.04 16.80 -7.83
CA VAL A 126 -1.17 18.20 -8.26
C VAL A 126 -2.30 18.86 -7.47
#